data_e8a4a40fc85e8b6928151f881a7ccc29
#
_entry.id   e8a4a40fc85e8b6928151f881a7ccc29
#
_cell.length_a   1.000
_cell.length_b   1.000
_cell.length_c   1.000
_cell.angle_alpha   90.00
_cell.angle_beta   90.00
_cell.angle_gamma   90.00
#
_symmetry.space_group_name_H-M   'P 1'
#
loop_
_entity.id
_entity.type
_entity.pdbx_description
1 polymer ?
#
loop_
_entity_poly.entity_id
_entity_poly.type
_entity_poly.pdbx_seq_one_letter_code
_entity_poly.pdbx_strand_id
1 'polypeptide(L)'
;VPHGDVTTTWYHSDILGSERRLSVYTPPFYDKNIQSYPVLYLLHGSGGDENAWLELGRTARIMDNLIAEGKIQPMLVVMPNGNPSKQAAPGETPDNLNYKPAMSNSFPGYKDGSYEKSFTEIIHFIDNRYRTIPDKRHRAIAGLSMGGFHTLYISLNYPDYFNYIGLFSAGL
;
A
#
# COMPACT_ATOMS: atom_id res chain seq x y z
N VAL A 1 -21.07 -13.46 -3.94
CA VAL A 1 -20.40 -12.19 -4.27
C VAL A 1 -19.18 -12.55 -5.09
N PRO A 2 -18.96 -11.91 -6.26
CA PRO A 2 -17.71 -12.07 -7.00
C PRO A 2 -16.52 -11.61 -6.14
N HIS A 3 -15.41 -12.32 -6.25
CA HIS A 3 -14.20 -12.03 -5.48
C HIS A 3 -13.12 -11.43 -6.36
N GLY A 4 -12.41 -10.45 -5.84
CA GLY A 4 -11.15 -9.98 -6.39
C GLY A 4 -9.98 -10.91 -5.98
N ASP A 5 -8.84 -10.67 -6.58
CA ASP A 5 -7.63 -11.44 -6.30
C ASP A 5 -6.64 -10.62 -5.46
N VAL A 6 -5.86 -11.32 -4.65
CA VAL A 6 -4.74 -10.73 -3.88
C VAL A 6 -3.45 -11.34 -4.39
N THR A 7 -2.55 -10.48 -4.84
CA THR A 7 -1.22 -10.87 -5.30
C THR A 7 -0.16 -10.18 -4.47
N THR A 8 0.84 -10.93 -4.04
CA THR A 8 2.03 -10.36 -3.41
C THR A 8 3.16 -10.30 -4.43
N THR A 9 3.84 -9.17 -4.51
CA THR A 9 4.90 -8.94 -5.49
C THR A 9 6.06 -8.16 -4.90
N TRP A 10 7.20 -8.22 -5.56
CA TRP A 10 8.41 -7.51 -5.18
C TRP A 10 8.71 -6.38 -6.17
N TYR A 11 9.24 -5.29 -5.65
CA TYR A 11 9.76 -4.18 -6.44
C TYR A 11 11.10 -3.74 -5.87
N HIS A 12 11.94 -3.16 -6.72
CA HIS A 12 13.19 -2.56 -6.28
C HIS A 12 12.97 -1.10 -5.86
N SER A 13 13.53 -0.74 -4.70
CA SER A 13 13.60 0.66 -4.28
C SER A 13 15.04 1.14 -4.35
N ASP A 14 15.34 2.04 -5.26
CA ASP A 14 16.66 2.67 -5.37
C ASP A 14 16.95 3.53 -4.13
N ILE A 15 15.94 4.25 -3.65
CA ILE A 15 16.07 5.16 -2.49
C ILE A 15 16.37 4.38 -1.22
N LEU A 16 15.71 3.23 -1.01
CA LEU A 16 15.94 2.38 0.17
C LEU A 16 17.04 1.32 -0.07
N GLY A 17 17.54 1.20 -1.31
CA GLY A 17 18.61 0.28 -1.68
C GLY A 17 18.28 -1.20 -1.48
N SER A 18 17.02 -1.59 -1.69
CA SER A 18 16.60 -2.97 -1.42
C SER A 18 15.37 -3.39 -2.23
N GLU A 19 15.25 -4.72 -2.44
CA GLU A 19 14.00 -5.33 -2.87
C GLU A 19 12.98 -5.24 -1.74
N ARG A 20 11.74 -4.90 -2.09
CA ARG A 20 10.67 -4.67 -1.13
C ARG A 20 9.39 -5.35 -1.60
N ARG A 21 8.64 -5.86 -0.64
CA ARG A 21 7.40 -6.60 -0.89
C ARG A 21 6.18 -5.72 -0.66
N LEU A 22 5.16 -5.89 -1.48
CA LEU A 22 3.85 -5.28 -1.30
C LEU A 22 2.74 -6.24 -1.72
N SER A 23 1.55 -6.02 -1.20
CA SER A 23 0.35 -6.76 -1.58
C SER A 23 -0.59 -5.88 -2.40
N VAL A 24 -1.20 -6.47 -3.43
CA VAL A 24 -2.14 -5.78 -4.31
C VAL A 24 -3.44 -6.57 -4.38
N TYR A 25 -4.54 -5.91 -4.06
CA TYR A 25 -5.88 -6.39 -4.39
C TYR A 25 -6.27 -5.86 -5.76
N THR A 26 -6.71 -6.75 -6.65
CA THR A 26 -7.34 -6.42 -7.92
C THR A 26 -8.84 -6.73 -7.85
N PRO A 27 -9.72 -5.87 -8.41
CA PRO A 27 -11.16 -6.06 -8.28
C PRO A 27 -11.66 -7.28 -9.04
N PRO A 28 -12.88 -7.78 -8.73
CA PRO A 28 -13.49 -8.88 -9.48
C PRO A 28 -13.48 -8.62 -10.98
N PHE A 29 -13.20 -9.66 -11.76
CA PHE A 29 -13.12 -9.63 -13.23
C PHE A 29 -11.94 -8.82 -13.81
N TYR A 30 -10.98 -8.43 -13.01
CA TYR A 30 -9.79 -7.70 -13.50
C TYR A 30 -9.14 -8.44 -14.68
N ASP A 31 -8.90 -9.75 -14.58
CA ASP A 31 -8.26 -10.55 -15.64
C ASP A 31 -9.18 -10.85 -16.84
N LYS A 32 -10.47 -10.51 -16.76
CA LYS A 32 -11.47 -10.79 -17.80
C LYS A 32 -11.82 -9.58 -18.66
N ASN A 33 -11.18 -8.45 -18.43
CA ASN A 33 -11.41 -7.20 -19.17
C ASN A 33 -10.12 -6.43 -19.40
N ILE A 34 -10.21 -5.32 -20.13
CA ILE A 34 -9.07 -4.44 -20.46
C ILE A 34 -9.18 -3.06 -19.80
N GLN A 35 -10.10 -2.89 -18.86
CA GLN A 35 -10.31 -1.60 -18.20
C GLN A 35 -9.11 -1.20 -17.35
N SER A 36 -8.92 0.10 -17.22
CA SER A 36 -8.03 0.71 -16.26
C SER A 36 -8.80 1.18 -15.03
N TYR A 37 -8.17 1.16 -13.87
CA TYR A 37 -8.81 1.32 -12.57
C TYR A 37 -8.14 2.41 -11.74
N PRO A 38 -8.91 3.12 -10.90
CA PRO A 38 -8.34 3.95 -9.86
C PRO A 38 -7.61 3.10 -8.81
N VAL A 39 -6.73 3.72 -8.04
CA VAL A 39 -5.89 3.05 -7.06
C VAL A 39 -6.02 3.70 -5.68
N LEU A 40 -6.25 2.87 -4.67
CA LEU A 40 -6.10 3.21 -3.26
C LEU A 40 -4.78 2.64 -2.73
N TYR A 41 -3.90 3.50 -2.26
CA TYR A 41 -2.70 3.13 -1.49
C TYR A 41 -3.06 3.14 -0.01
N LEU A 42 -2.94 1.99 0.67
CA LEU A 42 -3.41 1.79 2.03
C LEU A 42 -2.26 1.36 2.94
N LEU A 43 -1.87 2.24 3.87
CA LEU A 43 -0.67 2.12 4.67
C LEU A 43 -0.97 1.64 6.08
N HIS A 44 -0.22 0.63 6.54
CA HIS A 44 -0.39 0.03 7.86
C HIS A 44 0.23 0.87 8.98
N GLY A 45 -0.16 0.58 10.23
CA GLY A 45 0.39 1.18 11.44
C GLY A 45 1.69 0.52 11.91
N SER A 46 2.26 1.06 13.00
CA SER A 46 3.47 0.51 13.63
C SER A 46 3.32 -0.97 13.96
N GLY A 47 4.37 -1.74 13.71
CA GLY A 47 4.40 -3.19 13.95
C GLY A 47 3.69 -4.03 12.89
N GLY A 48 3.01 -3.40 11.92
CA GLY A 48 2.42 -4.07 10.77
C GLY A 48 3.39 -4.27 9.61
N ASP A 49 2.87 -4.80 8.54
CA ASP A 49 3.58 -5.09 7.30
C ASP A 49 2.59 -5.08 6.11
N GLU A 50 3.01 -5.52 4.94
CA GLU A 50 2.18 -5.57 3.73
C GLU A 50 0.97 -6.50 3.82
N ASN A 51 0.87 -7.35 4.85
CA ASN A 51 -0.26 -8.24 5.08
C ASN A 51 -1.27 -7.69 6.09
N ALA A 52 -0.92 -6.67 6.86
CA ALA A 52 -1.71 -6.19 8.00
C ALA A 52 -3.15 -5.80 7.62
N TRP A 53 -3.32 -5.04 6.56
CA TRP A 53 -4.65 -4.63 6.09
C TRP A 53 -5.48 -5.80 5.52
N LEU A 54 -4.83 -6.83 4.98
CA LEU A 54 -5.50 -8.04 4.51
C LEU A 54 -5.98 -8.90 5.67
N GLU A 55 -5.11 -9.17 6.64
CA GLU A 55 -5.36 -10.09 7.73
C GLU A 55 -6.24 -9.49 8.82
N LEU A 56 -5.89 -8.29 9.29
CA LEU A 56 -6.59 -7.59 10.37
C LEU A 56 -7.72 -6.71 9.82
N GLY A 57 -7.47 -5.99 8.74
CA GLY A 57 -8.42 -5.07 8.11
C GLY A 57 -9.45 -5.74 7.21
N ARG A 58 -9.27 -7.02 6.86
CA ARG A 58 -10.17 -7.75 5.97
C ARG A 58 -10.44 -7.07 4.63
N THR A 59 -9.46 -6.35 4.12
CA THR A 59 -9.60 -5.44 2.96
C THR A 59 -10.25 -6.10 1.75
N ALA A 60 -9.79 -7.28 1.35
CA ALA A 60 -10.35 -7.95 0.17
C ALA A 60 -11.87 -8.20 0.31
N ARG A 61 -12.32 -8.69 1.45
CA ARG A 61 -13.76 -8.95 1.68
C ARG A 61 -14.59 -7.67 1.72
N ILE A 62 -14.05 -6.61 2.31
CA ILE A 62 -14.74 -5.31 2.36
C ILE A 62 -14.88 -4.74 0.96
N MET A 63 -13.80 -4.77 0.16
CA MET A 63 -13.81 -4.29 -1.22
C MET A 63 -14.79 -5.09 -2.08
N ASP A 64 -14.74 -6.42 -2.02
CA ASP A 64 -15.68 -7.29 -2.77
C ASP A 64 -17.15 -6.96 -2.46
N ASN A 65 -17.48 -6.81 -1.19
CA ASN A 65 -18.85 -6.50 -0.76
C ASN A 65 -19.28 -5.10 -1.22
N LEU A 66 -18.45 -4.08 -1.02
CA LEU A 66 -18.78 -2.71 -1.41
C LEU A 66 -18.93 -2.55 -2.92
N ILE A 67 -18.09 -3.24 -3.70
CA ILE A 67 -18.20 -3.28 -5.16
C ILE A 67 -19.51 -3.99 -5.59
N ALA A 68 -19.81 -5.15 -5.01
CA ALA A 68 -21.01 -5.90 -5.33
C ALA A 68 -22.31 -5.15 -4.96
N GLU A 69 -22.26 -4.37 -3.87
CA GLU A 69 -23.38 -3.51 -3.45
C GLU A 69 -23.49 -2.18 -4.24
N GLY A 70 -22.56 -1.94 -5.17
CA GLY A 70 -22.52 -0.71 -5.95
C GLY A 70 -22.20 0.56 -5.13
N LYS A 71 -21.64 0.39 -3.93
CA LYS A 71 -21.26 1.49 -3.03
C LYS A 71 -19.96 2.17 -3.42
N ILE A 72 -19.08 1.42 -4.09
CA ILE A 72 -17.83 1.93 -4.65
C ILE A 72 -17.64 1.41 -6.07
N GLN A 73 -16.91 2.14 -6.88
CA GLN A 73 -16.44 1.64 -8.16
C GLN A 73 -15.30 0.63 -7.97
N PRO A 74 -15.13 -0.34 -8.87
CA PRO A 74 -13.97 -1.22 -8.84
C PRO A 74 -12.66 -0.45 -8.87
N MET A 75 -11.71 -0.83 -8.01
CA MET A 75 -10.40 -0.19 -7.90
C MET A 75 -9.35 -1.19 -7.40
N LEU A 76 -8.08 -0.87 -7.64
CA LEU A 76 -6.98 -1.58 -7.02
C LEU A 76 -6.75 -1.05 -5.59
N VAL A 77 -6.28 -1.93 -4.69
CA VAL A 77 -5.75 -1.51 -3.39
C VAL A 77 -4.31 -2.00 -3.28
N VAL A 78 -3.39 -1.07 -3.06
CA VAL A 78 -1.97 -1.34 -2.90
C VAL A 78 -1.59 -1.19 -1.43
N MET A 79 -1.04 -2.23 -0.85
CA MET A 79 -0.69 -2.31 0.57
C MET A 79 0.82 -2.59 0.69
N PRO A 80 1.66 -1.53 0.77
CA PRO A 80 3.09 -1.69 0.90
C PRO A 80 3.53 -1.96 2.33
N ASN A 81 4.76 -2.46 2.48
CA ASN A 81 5.43 -2.51 3.78
C ASN A 81 6.04 -1.12 4.07
N GLY A 82 5.55 -0.47 5.10
CA GLY A 82 5.97 0.89 5.52
C GLY A 82 7.21 0.92 6.41
N ASN A 83 7.83 -0.23 6.68
CA ASN A 83 9.04 -0.27 7.49
C ASN A 83 10.28 -0.11 6.60
N PRO A 84 11.05 0.98 6.71
CA PRO A 84 12.19 1.22 5.83
C PRO A 84 13.33 0.21 6.01
N SER A 85 13.42 -0.43 7.17
CA SER A 85 14.48 -1.39 7.49
C SER A 85 14.09 -2.85 7.25
N LYS A 86 12.89 -3.12 6.76
CA LYS A 86 12.37 -4.48 6.48
C LYS A 86 11.89 -4.57 5.04
N GLN A 87 12.34 -5.59 4.36
CA GLN A 87 11.96 -5.84 2.97
C GLN A 87 10.53 -6.38 2.85
N ALA A 88 10.12 -7.19 3.82
CA ALA A 88 8.86 -7.93 3.81
C ALA A 88 8.38 -8.28 5.22
N ALA A 89 7.19 -8.84 5.31
CA ALA A 89 6.64 -9.45 6.52
C ALA A 89 7.61 -10.50 7.11
N PRO A 90 7.54 -10.77 8.42
CA PRO A 90 8.37 -11.78 9.05
C PRO A 90 8.29 -13.15 8.37
N GLY A 91 9.43 -13.74 8.07
CA GLY A 91 9.52 -15.06 7.40
C GLY A 91 9.40 -15.05 5.88
N GLU A 92 9.17 -13.90 5.26
CA GLU A 92 8.96 -13.78 3.81
C GLU A 92 10.23 -13.38 3.03
N THR A 93 11.33 -13.09 3.72
CA THR A 93 12.61 -12.82 3.05
C THR A 93 13.41 -14.12 2.89
N PRO A 94 13.95 -14.41 1.69
CA PRO A 94 14.68 -15.66 1.42
C PRO A 94 15.87 -15.89 2.36
N ASP A 95 16.56 -14.82 2.73
CA ASP A 95 17.82 -14.87 3.49
C ASP A 95 17.65 -14.64 4.99
N ASN A 96 16.46 -14.36 5.47
CA ASN A 96 16.23 -14.04 6.89
C ASN A 96 14.89 -14.57 7.40
N LEU A 97 14.95 -15.74 8.00
CA LEU A 97 13.81 -16.39 8.67
C LEU A 97 13.45 -15.74 10.03
N ASN A 98 13.67 -14.45 10.19
CA ASN A 98 13.30 -13.75 11.40
C ASN A 98 11.79 -13.50 11.45
N TYR A 99 11.08 -14.31 12.21
CA TYR A 99 9.63 -14.23 12.41
C TYR A 99 9.20 -13.16 13.43
N LYS A 100 10.12 -12.37 13.96
CA LYS A 100 9.76 -11.33 14.93
C LYS A 100 9.14 -10.13 14.20
N PRO A 101 8.01 -9.62 14.68
CA PRO A 101 7.46 -8.37 14.18
C PRO A 101 8.49 -7.24 14.27
N ALA A 102 8.44 -6.32 13.33
CA ALA A 102 9.31 -5.16 13.32
C ALA A 102 8.84 -4.13 14.37
N MET A 103 8.94 -4.50 15.64
CA MET A 103 8.73 -3.59 16.78
C MET A 103 10.04 -2.87 17.02
N SER A 104 10.19 -1.70 16.43
CA SER A 104 11.32 -0.82 16.74
C SER A 104 10.82 0.36 17.57
N ASN A 105 11.42 0.57 18.74
CA ASN A 105 11.22 1.78 19.54
C ASN A 105 11.89 3.02 18.90
N SER A 106 12.72 2.81 17.90
CA SER A 106 13.21 3.83 16.99
C SER A 106 12.59 3.56 15.62
N PHE A 107 11.95 4.53 15.03
CA PHE A 107 11.44 4.47 13.66
C PHE A 107 12.57 4.90 12.68
N PRO A 108 13.50 3.97 12.31
CA PRO A 108 14.55 4.30 11.34
C PRO A 108 13.87 4.68 10.03
N GLY A 109 14.30 5.75 9.43
CA GLY A 109 13.66 6.29 8.22
C GLY A 109 12.48 7.24 8.49
N TYR A 110 11.79 7.13 9.60
CA TYR A 110 10.74 8.07 9.97
C TYR A 110 11.26 9.49 10.17
N LYS A 111 12.49 9.60 10.70
CA LYS A 111 13.13 10.91 10.94
C LYS A 111 13.72 11.55 9.70
N ASP A 112 14.15 10.77 8.72
CA ASP A 112 14.83 11.26 7.52
C ASP A 112 13.90 11.31 6.28
N GLY A 113 12.67 10.78 6.41
CA GLY A 113 11.69 10.75 5.34
C GLY A 113 12.07 9.84 4.16
N SER A 114 13.01 8.90 4.35
CA SER A 114 13.49 8.04 3.27
C SER A 114 12.39 7.14 2.71
N TYR A 115 11.55 6.56 3.58
CA TYR A 115 10.42 5.76 3.15
C TYR A 115 9.42 6.59 2.35
N GLU A 116 9.06 7.76 2.84
CA GLU A 116 8.08 8.64 2.20
C GLU A 116 8.57 9.12 0.84
N LYS A 117 9.87 9.42 0.72
CA LYS A 117 10.49 9.77 -0.58
C LYS A 117 10.47 8.60 -1.55
N SER A 118 10.64 7.37 -1.04
CA SER A 118 10.61 6.15 -1.86
C SER A 118 9.21 5.82 -2.39
N PHE A 119 8.17 6.45 -1.88
CA PHE A 119 6.79 6.13 -2.24
C PHE A 119 6.47 6.39 -3.71
N THR A 120 7.13 7.35 -4.33
CA THR A 120 6.98 7.60 -5.77
C THR A 120 7.41 6.40 -6.62
N GLU A 121 8.39 5.62 -6.14
CA GLU A 121 8.83 4.39 -6.80
C GLU A 121 7.72 3.33 -6.81
N ILE A 122 6.95 3.23 -5.71
CA ILE A 122 5.80 2.33 -5.63
C ILE A 122 4.73 2.73 -6.66
N ILE A 123 4.42 4.02 -6.75
CA ILE A 123 3.42 4.53 -7.71
C ILE A 123 3.84 4.19 -9.14
N HIS A 124 5.09 4.47 -9.51
CA HIS A 124 5.60 4.15 -10.83
C HIS A 124 5.59 2.65 -11.12
N PHE A 125 5.98 1.83 -10.14
CA PHE A 125 5.93 0.37 -10.27
C PHE A 125 4.50 -0.12 -10.53
N ILE A 126 3.53 0.36 -9.77
CA ILE A 126 2.12 -0.03 -9.90
C ILE A 126 1.55 0.42 -11.25
N ASP A 127 1.80 1.66 -11.65
CA ASP A 127 1.30 2.20 -12.94
C ASP A 127 1.89 1.45 -14.15
N ASN A 128 3.12 0.94 -14.04
CA ASN A 128 3.76 0.14 -15.10
C ASN A 128 3.33 -1.33 -15.10
N ARG A 129 2.92 -1.87 -13.95
CA ARG A 129 2.62 -3.31 -13.80
C ARG A 129 1.14 -3.62 -13.93
N TYR A 130 0.27 -2.71 -13.54
CA TYR A 130 -1.19 -2.89 -13.50
C TYR A 130 -1.89 -1.89 -14.39
N ARG A 131 -3.13 -2.22 -14.79
CA ARG A 131 -3.97 -1.30 -15.56
C ARG A 131 -4.59 -0.26 -14.62
N THR A 132 -3.86 0.81 -14.40
CA THR A 132 -4.28 1.95 -13.59
C THR A 132 -4.69 3.13 -14.46
N ILE A 133 -5.43 4.07 -13.87
CA ILE A 133 -5.64 5.40 -14.43
C ILE A 133 -4.59 6.31 -13.75
N PRO A 134 -3.49 6.66 -14.45
CA PRO A 134 -2.29 7.21 -13.81
C PRO A 134 -2.36 8.73 -13.61
N ASP A 135 -3.43 9.21 -13.01
CA ASP A 135 -3.60 10.62 -12.64
C ASP A 135 -4.06 10.78 -11.19
N LYS A 136 -3.84 11.94 -10.61
CA LYS A 136 -4.14 12.23 -9.21
C LYS A 136 -5.64 12.16 -8.86
N ARG A 137 -6.54 12.35 -9.84
CA ARG A 137 -7.99 12.27 -9.63
C ARG A 137 -8.46 10.83 -9.42
N HIS A 138 -7.61 9.87 -9.77
CA HIS A 138 -7.87 8.44 -9.66
C HIS A 138 -6.90 7.76 -8.67
N ARG A 139 -6.23 8.54 -7.81
CA ARG A 139 -5.40 8.02 -6.74
C ARG A 139 -5.86 8.55 -5.39
N ALA A 140 -5.98 7.61 -4.45
CA ALA A 140 -6.18 7.87 -3.04
C ALA A 140 -5.00 7.30 -2.23
N ILE A 141 -4.66 7.96 -1.13
CA ILE A 141 -3.73 7.46 -0.13
C ILE A 141 -4.39 7.54 1.24
N ALA A 142 -4.32 6.48 2.01
CA ALA A 142 -4.85 6.45 3.36
C ALA A 142 -3.94 5.60 4.26
N GLY A 143 -3.91 5.90 5.55
CA GLY A 143 -3.08 5.15 6.48
C GLY A 143 -3.52 5.26 7.92
N LEU A 144 -3.16 4.22 8.69
CA LEU A 144 -3.46 4.08 10.10
C LEU A 144 -2.23 4.40 10.94
N SER A 145 -2.37 5.26 11.95
CA SER A 145 -1.31 5.58 12.92
C SER A 145 -0.01 6.01 12.23
N MET A 146 1.06 5.24 12.30
CA MET A 146 2.30 5.45 11.53
C MET A 146 2.01 5.64 10.04
N GLY A 147 1.16 4.79 9.45
CA GLY A 147 0.73 4.94 8.06
C GLY A 147 -0.04 6.23 7.79
N GLY A 148 -0.73 6.76 8.79
CA GLY A 148 -1.34 8.10 8.73
C GLY A 148 -0.30 9.22 8.66
N PHE A 149 0.79 9.11 9.42
CA PHE A 149 1.94 10.03 9.29
C PHE A 149 2.61 9.94 7.92
N HIS A 150 2.86 8.73 7.42
CA HIS A 150 3.37 8.54 6.07
C HIS A 150 2.45 9.20 5.04
N THR A 151 1.13 8.97 5.17
CA THR A 151 0.12 9.57 4.29
C THR A 151 0.17 11.09 4.32
N LEU A 152 0.22 11.68 5.50
CA LEU A 152 0.30 13.14 5.66
C LEU A 152 1.57 13.69 5.02
N TYR A 153 2.72 13.12 5.33
CA TYR A 153 4.00 13.54 4.76
C TYR A 153 4.02 13.44 3.23
N ILE A 154 3.61 12.28 2.70
CA ILE A 154 3.60 12.03 1.25
C ILE A 154 2.66 13.00 0.55
N SER A 155 1.44 13.20 1.07
CA SER A 155 0.46 14.08 0.44
C SER A 155 0.87 15.55 0.45
N LEU A 156 1.56 15.99 1.49
CA LEU A 156 2.05 17.37 1.60
C LEU A 156 3.26 17.64 0.69
N ASN A 157 4.17 16.67 0.57
CA ASN A 157 5.39 16.85 -0.22
C ASN A 157 5.23 16.47 -1.69
N TYR A 158 4.21 15.65 -2.01
CA TYR A 158 3.91 15.20 -3.37
C TYR A 158 2.43 15.44 -3.73
N PRO A 159 1.95 16.71 -3.72
CA PRO A 159 0.53 17.02 -3.89
C PRO A 159 -0.03 16.68 -5.28
N ASP A 160 0.85 16.49 -6.26
CA ASP A 160 0.43 16.15 -7.62
C ASP A 160 0.10 14.66 -7.82
N TYR A 161 0.29 13.83 -6.81
CA TYR A 161 0.03 12.38 -6.92
C TYR A 161 -1.37 11.96 -6.47
N PHE A 162 -2.00 12.72 -5.53
CA PHE A 162 -3.25 12.29 -4.89
C PHE A 162 -4.27 13.42 -4.78
N ASN A 163 -5.54 13.11 -5.06
CA ASN A 163 -6.66 13.99 -4.76
C ASN A 163 -7.42 13.57 -3.49
N TYR A 164 -7.26 12.34 -3.03
CA TYR A 164 -7.99 11.81 -1.89
C TYR A 164 -7.01 11.33 -0.83
N ILE A 165 -7.22 11.80 0.40
CA ILE A 165 -6.33 11.57 1.53
C ILE A 165 -7.15 11.12 2.73
N GLY A 166 -6.83 9.97 3.30
CA GLY A 166 -7.48 9.41 4.48
C GLY A 166 -6.51 9.24 5.65
N LEU A 167 -6.81 9.84 6.79
CA LEU A 167 -6.01 9.74 8.00
C LEU A 167 -6.80 8.97 9.08
N PHE A 168 -6.34 7.77 9.43
CA PHE A 168 -6.95 6.94 10.46
C PHE A 168 -6.09 6.96 11.72
N SER A 169 -6.60 7.56 12.81
CA SER A 169 -5.89 7.63 14.08
C SER A 169 -4.42 8.10 13.93
N ALA A 170 -4.16 8.96 13.00
CA ALA A 170 -2.89 9.63 12.86
C ALA A 170 -2.80 10.66 13.98
N GLY A 171 -1.84 10.53 14.88
CA GLY A 171 -1.53 11.59 15.82
C GLY A 171 -1.04 12.82 15.05
N LEU A 172 -1.58 13.98 15.33
CA LEU A 172 -1.14 15.27 14.79
C LEU A 172 -0.35 16.02 15.85
#